data_03e1e57468a02f340d0b50c08eaed27f
#
_entry.id   03e1e57468a02f340d0b50c08eaed27f
#
_cell.length_a   1.000
_cell.length_b   1.000
_cell.length_c   1.000
_cell.angle_alpha   90.00
_cell.angle_beta   90.00
_cell.angle_gamma   90.00
#
_symmetry.space_group_name_H-M   'P 1'
#
loop_
_entity.id
_entity.type
_entity.pdbx_description
1 polymer ?
#
loop_
_entity_poly.entity_id
_entity_poly.type
_entity_poly.pdbx_seq_one_letter_code
_entity_poly.pdbx_strand_id
1 'polypeptide(L)'
;MSMNSATEKFLTGLKSNDLLLKLGWDEWLAVEPPYGATQIATTDAWTRYRRNGYDWDMHGTLYTPEKEIDSHRAFVFFHGGAGSEKIMDLTPDGRPGLARVLAAQGFKVLALTYPGHYPLGGVWKQPIAERHPIYLKDRDLPQDEVLDRNLKCTFNVILQGAGLLTDEHFAGREIIGFGHSTGGPMAAHLTRFSKKTKVIGIVGFGSGGPDGWRLEWRNKTGAEKYTEKPIDHVSRRSPDSFKESGYVDPEDLTPWGGADDYIRLISPLRSQMKTSLCDNQHNGAVGILEEYPKRTGLPREEYFDHLQEPDPNWLKGIRVLFTVGENDKGHWVKGEKLEHKREMFMGAKYAAATRGAHVVLIPRYGHVGYCELHNEKIAYLWLWAYKSHYFE
;
A
#
# COMPACT_ATOMS: atom_id res chain seq x y z
N MET A 1 11.75 -28.91 3.93
CA MET A 1 12.95 -28.06 3.92
C MET A 1 13.27 -27.64 5.34
N SER A 2 14.51 -27.78 5.79
CA SER A 2 14.95 -27.23 7.07
C SER A 2 14.94 -25.71 6.97
N MET A 3 14.42 -25.06 7.98
CA MET A 3 14.42 -23.60 8.11
C MET A 3 15.86 -23.11 8.28
N ASN A 4 16.26 -22.05 7.59
CA ASN A 4 17.59 -21.47 7.74
C ASN A 4 17.65 -20.52 8.94
N SER A 5 18.87 -20.19 9.39
CA SER A 5 19.11 -19.37 10.59
C SER A 5 18.48 -17.96 10.52
N ALA A 6 18.40 -17.37 9.33
CA ALA A 6 17.77 -16.07 9.11
C ALA A 6 16.26 -16.11 9.36
N THR A 7 15.60 -17.12 8.83
CA THR A 7 14.17 -17.35 9.06
C THR A 7 13.89 -17.68 10.53
N GLU A 8 14.73 -18.49 11.17
CA GLU A 8 14.60 -18.79 12.61
C GLU A 8 14.75 -17.53 13.48
N LYS A 9 15.70 -16.67 13.17
CA LYS A 9 15.89 -15.38 13.85
C LYS A 9 14.65 -14.50 13.71
N PHE A 10 14.13 -14.37 12.48
CA PHE A 10 12.92 -13.61 12.21
C PHE A 10 11.71 -14.13 13.00
N LEU A 11 11.46 -15.44 12.96
CA LEU A 11 10.33 -16.04 13.67
C LEU A 11 10.47 -15.99 15.18
N THR A 12 11.69 -16.05 15.70
CA THR A 12 11.98 -15.84 17.12
C THR A 12 11.67 -14.39 17.51
N GLY A 13 12.05 -13.43 16.66
CA GLY A 13 11.72 -12.02 16.86
C GLY A 13 10.20 -11.77 16.91
N LEU A 14 9.42 -12.42 16.05
CA LEU A 14 7.95 -12.29 16.08
C LEU A 14 7.29 -12.80 17.38
N LYS A 15 8.01 -13.58 18.18
CA LYS A 15 7.54 -14.05 19.50
C LYS A 15 8.02 -13.15 20.65
N SER A 16 8.92 -12.23 20.37
CA SER A 16 9.39 -11.26 21.35
C SER A 16 8.39 -10.12 21.52
N ASN A 17 8.59 -9.30 22.54
CA ASN A 17 7.83 -8.06 22.74
C ASN A 17 8.50 -6.86 22.02
N ASP A 18 9.56 -7.10 21.26
CA ASP A 18 10.28 -6.05 20.57
C ASP A 18 9.49 -5.59 19.34
N LEU A 19 9.09 -4.35 19.32
CA LEU A 19 8.38 -3.78 18.17
C LEU A 19 9.24 -3.80 16.90
N LEU A 20 10.58 -3.59 17.02
CA LEU A 20 11.51 -3.52 15.91
C LEU A 20 12.32 -4.81 15.75
N LEU A 21 12.20 -5.42 14.59
CA LEU A 21 13.03 -6.54 14.16
C LEU A 21 14.00 -6.05 13.07
N LYS A 22 15.31 -6.32 13.26
CA LYS A 22 16.34 -5.94 12.28
C LYS A 22 16.90 -7.20 11.62
N LEU A 23 16.95 -7.20 10.30
CA LEU A 23 17.67 -8.18 9.51
C LEU A 23 18.95 -7.56 8.97
N GLY A 24 20.05 -8.31 9.00
CA GLY A 24 21.26 -7.99 8.26
C GLY A 24 21.07 -8.27 6.77
N TRP A 25 21.95 -7.71 5.92
CA TRP A 25 21.86 -7.92 4.47
C TRP A 25 21.97 -9.39 4.08
N ASP A 26 22.94 -10.13 4.63
CA ASP A 26 23.10 -11.56 4.35
C ASP A 26 21.93 -12.40 4.86
N GLU A 27 21.37 -12.03 6.02
CA GLU A 27 20.14 -12.65 6.54
C GLU A 27 18.96 -12.39 5.61
N TRP A 28 18.84 -11.15 5.12
CA TRP A 28 17.80 -10.80 4.15
C TRP A 28 17.93 -11.62 2.86
N LEU A 29 19.13 -11.72 2.30
CA LEU A 29 19.37 -12.51 1.09
C LEU A 29 19.13 -14.00 1.29
N ALA A 30 19.28 -14.50 2.50
CA ALA A 30 19.06 -15.90 2.85
C ALA A 30 17.57 -16.29 3.04
N VAL A 31 16.63 -15.32 3.06
CA VAL A 31 15.19 -15.63 3.18
C VAL A 31 14.72 -16.40 1.96
N GLU A 32 14.17 -17.59 2.18
CA GLU A 32 13.66 -18.49 1.13
C GLU A 32 12.14 -18.59 1.15
N PRO A 33 11.50 -18.99 0.05
CA PRO A 33 10.06 -19.18 -0.01
C PRO A 33 9.63 -20.33 0.93
N PRO A 34 8.56 -20.14 1.75
CA PRO A 34 8.09 -21.21 2.64
C PRO A 34 7.29 -22.30 1.98
N TYR A 35 6.84 -22.09 0.75
CA TYR A 35 6.03 -23.02 -0.03
C TYR A 35 6.62 -23.27 -1.42
N GLY A 36 6.17 -24.32 -2.08
CA GLY A 36 6.53 -24.59 -3.48
C GLY A 36 5.76 -23.69 -4.44
N ALA A 37 6.40 -23.29 -5.52
CA ALA A 37 5.76 -22.47 -6.54
C ALA A 37 4.65 -23.23 -7.29
N THR A 38 3.58 -22.54 -7.65
CA THR A 38 2.49 -23.01 -8.51
C THR A 38 2.24 -22.03 -9.66
N GLN A 39 1.59 -22.50 -10.71
CA GLN A 39 1.12 -21.62 -11.78
C GLN A 39 -0.01 -20.72 -11.28
N ILE A 40 -0.15 -19.56 -11.92
CA ILE A 40 -1.15 -18.57 -11.56
C ILE A 40 -1.95 -18.15 -12.81
N ALA A 41 -3.25 -17.96 -12.62
CA ALA A 41 -4.12 -17.27 -13.56
C ALA A 41 -4.42 -15.86 -13.03
N THR A 42 -4.61 -14.91 -13.92
CA THR A 42 -5.03 -13.55 -13.60
C THR A 42 -6.32 -13.21 -14.32
N THR A 43 -7.24 -12.58 -13.59
CA THR A 43 -8.51 -12.08 -14.15
C THR A 43 -8.75 -10.66 -13.69
N ASP A 44 -9.32 -9.84 -14.57
CA ASP A 44 -9.74 -8.51 -14.17
C ASP A 44 -10.93 -8.61 -13.20
N ALA A 45 -10.91 -7.77 -12.18
CA ALA A 45 -11.98 -7.62 -11.21
C ALA A 45 -12.42 -6.15 -11.20
N TRP A 46 -13.72 -5.90 -11.17
CA TRP A 46 -14.21 -4.55 -11.05
C TRP A 46 -15.64 -4.51 -10.52
N THR A 47 -15.99 -3.39 -9.86
CA THR A 47 -17.35 -3.15 -9.40
C THR A 47 -17.71 -1.68 -9.56
N ARG A 48 -18.97 -1.43 -9.87
CA ARG A 48 -19.53 -0.07 -9.90
C ARG A 48 -20.44 0.12 -8.70
N TYR A 49 -20.35 1.30 -8.08
CA TYR A 49 -21.14 1.65 -6.91
C TYR A 49 -21.39 3.16 -6.87
N ARG A 50 -22.48 3.57 -6.21
CA ARG A 50 -22.85 4.96 -6.06
C ARG A 50 -22.54 5.48 -4.66
N ARG A 51 -21.83 6.61 -4.59
CA ARG A 51 -21.56 7.33 -3.35
C ARG A 51 -21.24 8.81 -3.59
N ASN A 52 -21.57 9.67 -2.63
CA ASN A 52 -21.31 11.12 -2.70
C ASN A 52 -21.82 11.79 -4.00
N GLY A 53 -22.93 11.31 -4.54
CA GLY A 53 -23.57 11.84 -5.75
C GLY A 53 -23.02 11.33 -7.08
N TYR A 54 -21.96 10.54 -7.08
CA TYR A 54 -21.33 9.99 -8.28
C TYR A 54 -21.35 8.46 -8.33
N ASP A 55 -21.25 7.94 -9.54
CA ASP A 55 -20.95 6.54 -9.79
C ASP A 55 -19.42 6.39 -9.87
N TRP A 56 -18.90 5.40 -9.15
CA TRP A 56 -17.50 5.11 -9.03
C TRP A 56 -17.21 3.70 -9.52
N ASP A 57 -16.01 3.51 -10.05
CA ASP A 57 -15.51 2.19 -10.39
C ASP A 57 -14.27 1.87 -9.59
N MET A 58 -14.30 0.73 -8.92
CA MET A 58 -13.13 0.13 -8.32
C MET A 58 -12.65 -1.00 -9.24
N HIS A 59 -11.39 -0.99 -9.56
CA HIS A 59 -10.75 -2.01 -10.36
C HIS A 59 -9.73 -2.80 -9.55
N GLY A 60 -9.38 -3.96 -10.07
CA GLY A 60 -8.32 -4.78 -9.53
C GLY A 60 -7.94 -5.92 -10.47
N THR A 61 -6.93 -6.65 -10.06
CA THR A 61 -6.55 -7.92 -10.66
C THR A 61 -6.65 -9.01 -9.59
N LEU A 62 -7.40 -10.05 -9.91
CA LEU A 62 -7.47 -11.26 -9.09
C LEU A 62 -6.43 -12.25 -9.60
N TYR A 63 -5.54 -12.68 -8.70
CA TYR A 63 -4.55 -13.70 -8.92
C TYR A 63 -5.02 -15.00 -8.27
N THR A 64 -5.18 -16.02 -9.07
CA THR A 64 -5.64 -17.34 -8.62
C THR A 64 -4.56 -18.37 -8.86
N PRO A 65 -4.01 -18.99 -7.80
CA PRO A 65 -3.06 -20.08 -7.94
C PRO A 65 -3.76 -21.33 -8.48
N GLU A 66 -3.08 -22.11 -9.32
CA GLU A 66 -3.57 -23.42 -9.76
C GLU A 66 -3.75 -24.38 -8.58
N LYS A 67 -2.80 -24.32 -7.63
CA LYS A 67 -2.86 -25.08 -6.38
C LYS A 67 -2.92 -24.11 -5.20
N GLU A 68 -4.10 -24.00 -4.62
CA GLU A 68 -4.31 -23.17 -3.44
C GLU A 68 -3.82 -23.91 -2.17
N ILE A 69 -2.96 -23.22 -1.38
CA ILE A 69 -2.42 -23.76 -0.11
C ILE A 69 -3.44 -23.64 1.01
N ASP A 70 -4.20 -22.55 1.02
CA ASP A 70 -5.23 -22.28 2.00
C ASP A 70 -6.45 -21.61 1.36
N SER A 71 -7.53 -22.36 1.26
CA SER A 71 -8.80 -21.88 0.70
C SER A 71 -9.59 -21.00 1.66
N HIS A 72 -9.18 -20.88 2.92
CA HIS A 72 -9.86 -20.06 3.92
C HIS A 72 -9.30 -18.66 4.01
N ARG A 73 -8.12 -18.40 3.43
CA ARG A 73 -7.43 -17.10 3.55
C ARG A 73 -7.03 -16.54 2.19
N ALA A 74 -6.99 -15.21 2.12
CA ALA A 74 -6.59 -14.48 0.93
C ALA A 74 -5.90 -13.17 1.28
N PHE A 75 -5.21 -12.57 0.30
CA PHE A 75 -4.59 -11.26 0.44
C PHE A 75 -5.34 -10.20 -0.37
N VAL A 76 -5.45 -9.00 0.18
CA VAL A 76 -6.00 -7.82 -0.52
C VAL A 76 -4.98 -6.69 -0.46
N PHE A 77 -4.62 -6.15 -1.62
CA PHE A 77 -3.55 -5.17 -1.79
C PHE A 77 -4.08 -3.77 -2.04
N PHE A 78 -3.61 -2.81 -1.25
CA PHE A 78 -3.85 -1.38 -1.36
C PHE A 78 -2.53 -0.68 -1.72
N HIS A 79 -2.49 -0.06 -2.89
CA HIS A 79 -1.29 0.65 -3.35
C HIS A 79 -1.12 2.02 -2.65
N GLY A 80 0.08 2.59 -2.76
CA GLY A 80 0.38 3.95 -2.31
C GLY A 80 -0.13 5.03 -3.26
N GLY A 81 0.11 6.28 -2.91
CA GLY A 81 -0.50 7.44 -3.54
C GLY A 81 -0.42 7.54 -5.07
N ALA A 82 0.64 7.10 -5.72
CA ALA A 82 0.80 7.16 -7.18
C ALA A 82 0.71 5.79 -7.86
N GLY A 83 0.22 4.78 -7.16
CA GLY A 83 0.25 3.41 -7.63
C GLY A 83 -1.01 2.96 -8.36
N SER A 84 -0.97 1.72 -8.78
CA SER A 84 -2.11 0.92 -9.21
C SER A 84 -1.81 -0.55 -8.89
N GLU A 85 -2.79 -1.44 -9.12
CA GLU A 85 -2.59 -2.88 -8.95
C GLU A 85 -1.42 -3.44 -9.78
N LYS A 86 -1.06 -2.77 -10.88
CA LYS A 86 0.00 -3.25 -11.79
C LYS A 86 1.39 -3.21 -11.17
N ILE A 87 1.60 -2.30 -10.24
CA ILE A 87 2.87 -2.23 -9.50
C ILE A 87 3.08 -3.47 -8.60
N MET A 88 1.98 -4.16 -8.27
CA MET A 88 1.99 -5.40 -7.50
C MET A 88 2.01 -6.64 -8.40
N ASP A 89 1.77 -6.47 -9.71
CA ASP A 89 1.81 -7.52 -10.72
C ASP A 89 3.25 -7.78 -11.19
N LEU A 90 3.87 -6.79 -11.78
CA LEU A 90 5.22 -6.83 -12.30
C LEU A 90 6.02 -5.62 -11.84
N THR A 91 7.28 -5.82 -11.60
CA THR A 91 8.23 -4.73 -11.46
C THR A 91 8.49 -4.05 -12.80
N PRO A 92 9.04 -2.84 -12.84
CA PRO A 92 9.34 -2.14 -14.09
C PRO A 92 10.24 -2.91 -15.06
N ASP A 93 11.13 -3.75 -14.55
CA ASP A 93 12.01 -4.63 -15.33
C ASP A 93 11.40 -6.00 -15.66
N GLY A 94 10.13 -6.22 -15.31
CA GLY A 94 9.37 -7.42 -15.68
C GLY A 94 9.48 -8.60 -14.73
N ARG A 95 10.13 -8.43 -13.57
CA ARG A 95 10.12 -9.46 -12.52
C ARG A 95 8.72 -9.52 -11.86
N PRO A 96 8.38 -10.68 -11.24
CA PRO A 96 7.14 -10.76 -10.47
C PRO A 96 7.04 -9.70 -9.36
N GLY A 97 5.92 -8.97 -9.34
CA GLY A 97 5.54 -8.12 -8.23
C GLY A 97 4.99 -8.94 -7.05
N LEU A 98 4.77 -8.29 -5.90
CA LEU A 98 4.42 -8.99 -4.66
C LEU A 98 3.12 -9.80 -4.76
N ALA A 99 2.11 -9.33 -5.51
CA ALA A 99 0.87 -10.08 -5.69
C ALA A 99 1.10 -11.39 -6.45
N ARG A 100 1.92 -11.36 -7.52
CA ARG A 100 2.32 -12.58 -8.23
C ARG A 100 3.13 -13.52 -7.37
N VAL A 101 4.05 -13.00 -6.59
CA VAL A 101 4.87 -13.82 -5.68
C VAL A 101 4.00 -14.57 -4.69
N LEU A 102 3.05 -13.87 -4.02
CA LEU A 102 2.14 -14.52 -3.07
C LEU A 102 1.22 -15.54 -3.77
N ALA A 103 0.72 -15.21 -4.95
CA ALA A 103 -0.11 -16.14 -5.71
C ALA A 103 0.68 -17.37 -6.16
N ALA A 104 1.93 -17.20 -6.61
CA ALA A 104 2.81 -18.31 -6.95
C ALA A 104 3.15 -19.19 -5.74
N GLN A 105 3.01 -18.69 -4.52
CA GLN A 105 3.14 -19.45 -3.28
C GLN A 105 1.81 -20.09 -2.83
N GLY A 106 0.76 -20.04 -3.65
CA GLY A 106 -0.49 -20.75 -3.44
C GLY A 106 -1.59 -19.99 -2.71
N PHE A 107 -1.54 -18.65 -2.69
CA PHE A 107 -2.58 -17.82 -2.09
C PHE A 107 -3.37 -17.03 -3.13
N LYS A 108 -4.69 -16.93 -2.98
CA LYS A 108 -5.46 -15.98 -3.76
C LYS A 108 -5.14 -14.56 -3.33
N VAL A 109 -4.98 -13.68 -4.32
CA VAL A 109 -4.66 -12.27 -4.10
C VAL A 109 -5.55 -11.39 -4.96
N LEU A 110 -6.13 -10.36 -4.36
CA LEU A 110 -6.83 -9.28 -5.06
C LEU A 110 -6.01 -8.00 -4.89
N ALA A 111 -5.43 -7.50 -5.97
CA ALA A 111 -4.74 -6.21 -5.98
C ALA A 111 -5.68 -5.15 -6.55
N LEU A 112 -5.86 -4.05 -5.82
CA LEU A 112 -6.85 -3.02 -6.11
C LEU A 112 -6.24 -1.80 -6.78
N THR A 113 -7.01 -1.17 -7.67
CA THR A 113 -6.77 0.19 -8.19
C THR A 113 -7.95 1.08 -7.83
N TYR A 114 -7.64 2.22 -7.20
CA TYR A 114 -8.65 3.14 -6.71
C TYR A 114 -9.38 3.89 -7.83
N PRO A 115 -10.61 4.37 -7.60
CA PRO A 115 -11.29 5.24 -8.55
C PRO A 115 -10.43 6.43 -8.96
N GLY A 116 -10.39 6.74 -10.26
CA GLY A 116 -9.55 7.80 -10.81
C GLY A 116 -8.05 7.47 -10.95
N HIS A 117 -7.58 6.34 -10.44
CA HIS A 117 -6.25 5.82 -10.71
C HIS A 117 -6.28 4.90 -11.92
N TYR A 118 -5.49 5.23 -12.92
CA TYR A 118 -5.40 4.39 -14.10
C TYR A 118 -4.30 3.35 -13.92
N PRO A 119 -4.52 2.10 -14.41
CA PRO A 119 -3.43 1.14 -14.52
C PRO A 119 -2.28 1.77 -15.31
N LEU A 120 -1.06 1.50 -14.91
CA LEU A 120 0.17 1.98 -15.55
C LEU A 120 0.36 1.32 -16.94
N GLY A 121 -0.55 1.60 -17.88
CA GLY A 121 -0.61 0.92 -19.17
C GLY A 121 0.65 1.03 -20.01
N GLY A 122 1.37 2.17 -19.94
CA GLY A 122 2.58 2.38 -20.73
C GLY A 122 3.74 1.45 -20.39
N VAL A 123 3.84 1.03 -19.15
CA VAL A 123 4.87 0.09 -18.66
C VAL A 123 4.59 -1.33 -19.13
N TRP A 124 3.33 -1.71 -19.15
CA TRP A 124 2.88 -3.06 -19.40
C TRP A 124 2.44 -3.30 -20.84
N LYS A 125 2.86 -2.43 -21.76
CA LYS A 125 2.62 -2.55 -23.21
C LYS A 125 1.15 -2.64 -23.64
N GLN A 126 0.20 -2.34 -22.75
CA GLN A 126 -1.22 -2.30 -23.09
C GLN A 126 -1.74 -0.87 -23.05
N PRO A 127 -2.27 -0.34 -24.15
CA PRO A 127 -2.91 0.97 -24.17
C PRO A 127 -4.00 1.04 -23.10
N ILE A 128 -4.03 2.11 -22.33
CA ILE A 128 -5.06 2.34 -21.29
C ILE A 128 -6.47 2.27 -21.92
N ALA A 129 -6.60 2.73 -23.17
CA ALA A 129 -7.83 2.72 -23.94
C ALA A 129 -8.43 1.33 -24.16
N GLU A 130 -7.63 0.27 -24.12
CA GLU A 130 -8.09 -1.11 -24.40
C GLU A 130 -8.61 -1.83 -23.17
N ARG A 131 -8.38 -1.30 -21.97
CA ARG A 131 -8.69 -2.04 -20.73
C ARG A 131 -10.10 -1.87 -20.22
N HIS A 132 -10.64 -0.66 -20.24
CA HIS A 132 -12.01 -0.41 -19.82
C HIS A 132 -12.53 0.93 -20.34
N PRO A 133 -13.75 0.98 -20.95
CA PRO A 133 -14.33 2.20 -21.52
C PRO A 133 -14.51 3.35 -20.53
N ILE A 134 -14.57 3.03 -19.24
CA ILE A 134 -14.83 3.99 -18.17
C ILE A 134 -13.66 4.94 -17.94
N TYR A 135 -12.42 4.49 -18.13
CA TYR A 135 -11.25 5.36 -18.03
C TYR A 135 -11.20 6.42 -19.13
N LEU A 136 -11.87 6.18 -20.23
CA LEU A 136 -12.01 7.15 -21.34
C LEU A 136 -13.04 8.24 -21.02
N LYS A 137 -14.12 7.89 -20.33
CA LYS A 137 -15.16 8.86 -19.95
C LYS A 137 -14.66 9.93 -19.00
N ASP A 138 -13.83 9.57 -18.04
CA ASP A 138 -13.30 10.53 -17.06
C ASP A 138 -12.26 11.49 -17.66
N ARG A 139 -11.70 11.19 -18.85
CA ARG A 139 -10.79 12.09 -19.58
C ARG A 139 -11.49 13.24 -20.27
N ASP A 140 -12.71 13.02 -20.69
CA ASP A 140 -13.51 13.98 -21.47
C ASP A 140 -14.41 14.84 -20.58
N LEU A 141 -14.32 14.69 -19.25
CA LEU A 141 -15.09 15.49 -18.31
C LEU A 141 -14.58 16.93 -18.24
N PRO A 142 -15.48 17.91 -18.11
CA PRO A 142 -15.07 19.28 -17.81
C PRO A 142 -14.20 19.34 -16.54
N GLN A 143 -13.19 20.21 -16.57
CA GLN A 143 -12.23 20.32 -15.47
C GLN A 143 -12.88 20.55 -14.10
N ASP A 144 -13.96 21.32 -14.05
CA ASP A 144 -14.71 21.58 -12.82
C ASP A 144 -15.40 20.33 -12.27
N GLU A 145 -15.92 19.47 -13.16
CA GLU A 145 -16.51 18.20 -12.76
C GLU A 145 -15.45 17.23 -12.23
N VAL A 146 -14.30 17.17 -12.90
CA VAL A 146 -13.16 16.35 -12.44
C VAL A 146 -12.71 16.79 -11.05
N LEU A 147 -12.64 18.10 -10.83
CA LEU A 147 -12.24 18.66 -9.53
C LEU A 147 -13.30 18.37 -8.45
N ASP A 148 -14.59 18.51 -8.75
CA ASP A 148 -15.67 18.17 -7.81
C ASP A 148 -15.69 16.69 -7.48
N ARG A 149 -15.53 15.80 -8.47
CA ARG A 149 -15.38 14.36 -8.25
C ARG A 149 -14.21 14.06 -7.35
N ASN A 150 -13.07 14.67 -7.59
CA ASN A 150 -11.86 14.48 -6.78
C ASN A 150 -12.10 14.87 -5.31
N LEU A 151 -12.76 15.99 -5.05
CA LEU A 151 -13.12 16.40 -3.70
C LEU A 151 -14.08 15.41 -3.02
N LYS A 152 -14.97 14.80 -3.78
CA LYS A 152 -15.96 13.85 -3.28
C LYS A 152 -15.49 12.40 -3.24
N CYS A 153 -14.38 12.09 -3.89
CA CYS A 153 -13.76 10.78 -3.82
C CYS A 153 -12.92 10.65 -2.54
N THR A 154 -13.58 10.51 -1.42
CA THR A 154 -12.97 10.33 -0.11
C THR A 154 -12.47 8.90 0.09
N PHE A 155 -11.71 8.66 1.15
CA PHE A 155 -11.32 7.30 1.54
C PHE A 155 -12.51 6.36 1.71
N ASN A 156 -13.65 6.86 2.17
CA ASN A 156 -14.88 6.06 2.26
C ASN A 156 -15.39 5.59 0.89
N VAL A 157 -15.20 6.38 -0.16
CA VAL A 157 -15.53 5.96 -1.53
C VAL A 157 -14.67 4.77 -1.91
N ILE A 158 -13.36 4.89 -1.73
CA ILE A 158 -12.41 3.81 -2.04
C ILE A 158 -12.69 2.56 -1.22
N LEU A 159 -12.83 2.71 0.08
CA LEU A 159 -13.06 1.59 1.00
C LEU A 159 -14.38 0.88 0.74
N GLN A 160 -15.42 1.60 0.30
CA GLN A 160 -16.67 0.96 -0.11
C GLN A 160 -16.45 0.06 -1.33
N GLY A 161 -15.79 0.56 -2.37
CA GLY A 161 -15.47 -0.24 -3.55
C GLY A 161 -14.57 -1.43 -3.23
N ALA A 162 -13.55 -1.21 -2.40
CA ALA A 162 -12.67 -2.26 -1.93
C ALA A 162 -13.42 -3.36 -1.16
N GLY A 163 -14.32 -2.96 -0.25
CA GLY A 163 -15.16 -3.90 0.49
C GLY A 163 -16.06 -4.71 -0.43
N LEU A 164 -16.70 -4.07 -1.42
CA LEU A 164 -17.55 -4.76 -2.38
C LEU A 164 -16.78 -5.79 -3.20
N LEU A 165 -15.65 -5.43 -3.77
CA LEU A 165 -14.81 -6.36 -4.54
C LEU A 165 -14.26 -7.49 -3.66
N THR A 166 -13.83 -7.18 -2.44
CA THR A 166 -13.34 -8.19 -1.50
C THR A 166 -14.43 -9.19 -1.16
N ASP A 167 -15.65 -8.71 -0.88
CA ASP A 167 -16.80 -9.54 -0.56
C ASP A 167 -17.28 -10.37 -1.75
N GLU A 168 -17.13 -9.87 -2.97
CA GLU A 168 -17.48 -10.61 -4.19
C GLU A 168 -16.56 -11.81 -4.41
N HIS A 169 -15.24 -11.60 -4.26
CA HIS A 169 -14.27 -12.64 -4.60
C HIS A 169 -13.87 -13.52 -3.42
N PHE A 170 -14.07 -13.06 -2.17
CA PHE A 170 -13.55 -13.72 -0.97
C PHE A 170 -14.58 -13.96 0.13
N ALA A 171 -15.89 -13.91 -0.20
CA ALA A 171 -16.93 -14.19 0.80
C ALA A 171 -16.63 -15.45 1.62
N GLY A 172 -16.71 -15.34 2.94
CA GLY A 172 -16.42 -16.41 3.89
C GLY A 172 -14.94 -16.64 4.21
N ARG A 173 -14.01 -15.89 3.57
CA ARG A 173 -12.58 -16.00 3.86
C ARG A 173 -12.10 -15.01 4.93
N GLU A 174 -11.01 -15.37 5.56
CA GLU A 174 -10.18 -14.46 6.35
C GLU A 174 -9.19 -13.73 5.43
N ILE A 175 -9.00 -12.43 5.66
CA ILE A 175 -8.20 -11.55 4.81
C ILE A 175 -6.97 -11.05 5.56
N ILE A 176 -5.83 -11.09 4.88
CA ILE A 176 -4.63 -10.33 5.24
C ILE A 176 -4.54 -9.13 4.28
N GLY A 177 -4.75 -7.93 4.82
CA GLY A 177 -4.64 -6.69 4.07
C GLY A 177 -3.18 -6.27 3.90
N PHE A 178 -2.77 -5.95 2.68
CA PHE A 178 -1.49 -5.28 2.42
C PHE A 178 -1.72 -3.80 2.16
N GLY A 179 -0.85 -2.95 2.73
CA GLY A 179 -0.83 -1.53 2.44
C GLY A 179 0.57 -0.99 2.19
N HIS A 180 0.74 -0.30 1.07
CA HIS A 180 1.94 0.50 0.82
C HIS A 180 1.64 1.97 1.06
N SER A 181 2.51 2.66 1.82
CA SER A 181 2.39 4.11 2.03
C SER A 181 0.97 4.49 2.53
N THR A 182 0.23 5.28 1.76
CA THR A 182 -1.17 5.65 2.05
C THR A 182 -2.14 4.46 2.00
N GLY A 183 -1.75 3.34 1.42
CA GLY A 183 -2.54 2.09 1.43
C GLY A 183 -2.58 1.41 2.79
N GLY A 184 -1.65 1.72 3.71
CA GLY A 184 -1.63 1.13 5.05
C GLY A 184 -2.92 1.33 5.84
N PRO A 185 -3.40 2.56 6.05
CA PRO A 185 -4.70 2.80 6.68
C PRO A 185 -5.87 2.19 5.89
N MET A 186 -5.80 2.13 4.56
CA MET A 186 -6.83 1.48 3.74
C MET A 186 -6.96 0.00 4.07
N ALA A 187 -5.83 -0.71 4.17
CA ALA A 187 -5.83 -2.12 4.55
C ALA A 187 -6.45 -2.35 5.93
N ALA A 188 -6.18 -1.47 6.90
CA ALA A 188 -6.80 -1.52 8.22
C ALA A 188 -8.31 -1.28 8.17
N HIS A 189 -8.73 -0.21 7.49
CA HIS A 189 -10.13 0.17 7.41
C HIS A 189 -11.00 -0.76 6.56
N LEU A 190 -10.41 -1.67 5.78
CA LEU A 190 -11.16 -2.72 5.09
C LEU A 190 -12.06 -3.51 6.05
N THR A 191 -11.63 -3.70 7.31
CA THR A 191 -12.45 -4.34 8.36
C THR A 191 -13.85 -3.76 8.53
N ARG A 192 -14.00 -2.48 8.23
CA ARG A 192 -15.25 -1.73 8.42
C ARG A 192 -16.16 -1.81 7.19
N PHE A 193 -15.61 -2.06 6.03
CA PHE A 193 -16.31 -1.98 4.75
C PHE A 193 -16.60 -3.33 4.12
N SER A 194 -15.75 -4.32 4.31
CA SER A 194 -16.09 -5.71 3.97
C SER A 194 -17.09 -6.28 4.97
N LYS A 195 -18.12 -6.95 4.48
CA LYS A 195 -19.23 -7.48 5.29
C LYS A 195 -19.31 -9.00 5.25
N LYS A 196 -18.66 -9.63 4.27
CA LYS A 196 -18.69 -11.09 4.07
C LYS A 196 -17.33 -11.74 4.31
N THR A 197 -16.32 -10.93 4.66
CA THR A 197 -14.98 -11.42 4.99
C THR A 197 -14.55 -10.89 6.36
N LYS A 198 -13.49 -11.46 6.91
CA LYS A 198 -12.91 -11.04 8.19
C LYS A 198 -11.44 -10.71 7.99
N VAL A 199 -11.04 -9.48 8.25
CA VAL A 199 -9.62 -9.11 8.27
C VAL A 199 -8.99 -9.62 9.56
N ILE A 200 -7.93 -10.43 9.45
CA ILE A 200 -7.21 -11.02 10.59
C ILE A 200 -5.79 -10.48 10.74
N GLY A 201 -5.24 -9.91 9.67
CA GLY A 201 -3.88 -9.42 9.66
C GLY A 201 -3.70 -8.25 8.70
N ILE A 202 -2.68 -7.45 8.98
CA ILE A 202 -2.23 -6.38 8.10
C ILE A 202 -0.74 -6.55 7.91
N VAL A 203 -0.31 -6.54 6.66
CA VAL A 203 1.09 -6.43 6.27
C VAL A 203 1.31 -5.15 5.49
N GLY A 204 2.53 -4.63 5.46
CA GLY A 204 2.75 -3.39 4.75
C GLY A 204 4.22 -3.11 4.45
N PHE A 205 4.43 -2.14 3.57
CA PHE A 205 5.75 -1.62 3.25
C PHE A 205 5.72 -0.09 3.29
N GLY A 206 6.54 0.53 4.14
CA GLY A 206 6.56 1.98 4.33
C GLY A 206 5.17 2.57 4.57
N SER A 207 4.39 1.97 5.46
CA SER A 207 2.94 2.18 5.57
C SER A 207 2.56 3.29 6.54
N GLY A 208 1.37 3.88 6.34
CA GLY A 208 0.75 4.77 7.32
C GLY A 208 0.09 4.03 8.48
N GLY A 209 -0.18 4.75 9.57
CA GLY A 209 -0.90 4.23 10.74
C GLY A 209 -2.41 4.09 10.52
N PRO A 210 -3.13 3.52 11.51
CA PRO A 210 -4.57 3.28 11.40
C PRO A 210 -5.39 4.56 11.26
N ASP A 211 -4.91 5.63 11.83
CA ASP A 211 -5.57 6.96 11.78
C ASP A 211 -5.26 7.72 10.47
N GLY A 212 -4.54 7.11 9.56
CA GLY A 212 -4.12 7.78 8.32
C GLY A 212 -3.21 8.98 8.61
N TRP A 213 -3.43 10.06 7.88
CA TRP A 213 -2.64 11.29 7.92
C TRP A 213 -3.20 12.34 8.88
N ARG A 214 -3.71 11.96 10.03
CA ARG A 214 -4.29 12.91 10.98
C ARG A 214 -3.32 14.00 11.43
N LEU A 215 -3.88 15.19 11.65
CA LEU A 215 -3.16 16.35 12.17
C LEU A 215 -2.46 16.08 13.51
N GLU A 216 -3.04 15.22 14.36
CA GLU A 216 -2.43 14.84 15.65
C GLU A 216 -1.07 14.14 15.50
N TRP A 217 -0.88 13.39 14.41
CA TRP A 217 0.41 12.82 14.11
C TRP A 217 1.47 13.90 13.88
N ARG A 218 1.08 14.99 13.21
CA ARG A 218 1.94 16.15 12.94
C ARG A 218 2.48 16.77 14.22
N ASN A 219 1.62 16.94 15.22
CA ASN A 219 1.95 17.64 16.46
C ASN A 219 2.79 16.82 17.44
N LYS A 220 2.66 15.49 17.42
CA LYS A 220 3.32 14.61 18.40
C LYS A 220 4.72 14.13 18.00
N THR A 221 5.10 14.22 16.72
CA THR A 221 6.34 13.62 16.22
C THR A 221 7.38 14.62 15.73
N GLY A 222 7.14 15.92 15.84
CA GLY A 222 7.97 16.94 15.18
C GLY A 222 7.87 16.87 13.65
N ALA A 223 6.88 16.16 13.14
CA ALA A 223 6.59 16.01 11.71
C ALA A 223 6.07 17.30 11.06
N GLU A 224 5.94 18.39 11.81
CA GLU A 224 5.74 19.74 11.26
C GLU A 224 6.72 20.03 10.11
N LYS A 225 7.94 19.54 10.21
CA LYS A 225 8.92 19.64 9.12
C LYS A 225 8.51 18.92 7.83
N TYR A 226 7.64 17.91 7.90
CA TYR A 226 7.15 17.20 6.73
C TYR A 226 5.95 17.87 6.05
N THR A 227 5.31 18.83 6.71
CA THR A 227 4.06 19.43 6.26
C THR A 227 4.19 20.87 5.77
N GLU A 228 5.26 21.57 6.13
CA GLU A 228 5.50 22.94 5.72
C GLU A 228 6.05 23.09 4.30
N LYS A 229 6.63 22.04 3.74
CA LYS A 229 6.98 22.00 2.32
C LYS A 229 5.93 21.16 1.61
N PRO A 230 5.26 21.72 0.57
CA PRO A 230 4.53 20.90 -0.36
C PRO A 230 5.47 19.76 -0.76
N ILE A 231 5.04 18.52 -0.56
CA ILE A 231 5.76 17.40 -1.19
C ILE A 231 5.65 17.68 -2.67
N ASP A 232 6.71 18.23 -3.24
CA ASP A 232 6.77 18.46 -4.66
C ASP A 232 6.41 17.15 -5.33
N HIS A 233 5.46 17.23 -6.24
CA HIS A 233 4.95 16.04 -6.90
C HIS A 233 6.11 15.23 -7.43
N VAL A 234 6.03 13.92 -7.32
CA VAL A 234 7.01 13.00 -7.90
C VAL A 234 7.31 13.38 -9.36
N SER A 235 6.30 13.88 -10.11
CA SER A 235 6.46 14.36 -11.46
C SER A 235 7.37 15.58 -11.63
N ARG A 236 7.71 16.29 -10.56
CA ARG A 236 8.63 17.45 -10.57
C ARG A 236 9.99 17.12 -9.96
N ARG A 237 10.16 15.93 -9.44
CA ARG A 237 11.43 15.52 -8.83
C ARG A 237 12.37 15.00 -9.91
N SER A 238 13.63 15.44 -9.84
CA SER A 238 14.70 14.82 -10.61
C SER A 238 15.00 13.41 -10.08
N PRO A 239 15.65 12.54 -10.87
CA PRO A 239 16.16 11.25 -10.42
C PRO A 239 16.97 11.34 -9.13
N ASP A 240 17.85 12.33 -9.04
CA ASP A 240 18.67 12.57 -7.85
C ASP A 240 17.81 12.87 -6.63
N SER A 241 16.77 13.68 -6.78
CA SER A 241 15.80 13.96 -5.72
C SER A 241 15.08 12.72 -5.21
N PHE A 242 14.85 11.72 -6.06
CA PHE A 242 14.28 10.43 -5.65
C PHE A 242 15.25 9.61 -4.81
N LYS A 243 16.52 9.55 -5.22
CA LYS A 243 17.59 8.91 -4.45
C LYS A 243 17.81 9.63 -3.10
N GLU A 244 17.88 10.95 -3.13
CA GLU A 244 18.06 11.77 -1.94
C GLU A 244 16.90 11.65 -0.94
N SER A 245 15.67 11.53 -1.43
CA SER A 245 14.48 11.35 -0.59
C SER A 245 14.27 9.92 -0.08
N GLY A 246 15.09 8.96 -0.53
CA GLY A 246 14.99 7.58 -0.13
C GLY A 246 13.81 6.82 -0.76
N TYR A 247 13.31 7.27 -1.90
CA TYR A 247 12.28 6.52 -2.65
C TYR A 247 12.85 5.25 -3.28
N VAL A 248 14.09 5.30 -3.77
CA VAL A 248 14.83 4.15 -4.28
C VAL A 248 16.15 4.03 -3.54
N ASP A 249 16.76 2.85 -3.58
CA ASP A 249 18.08 2.63 -3.00
C ASP A 249 19.13 3.48 -3.74
N PRO A 250 19.91 4.32 -3.04
CA PRO A 250 20.97 5.11 -3.65
C PRO A 250 22.12 4.26 -4.18
N GLU A 251 22.29 3.03 -3.71
CA GLU A 251 23.31 2.08 -4.16
C GLU A 251 22.85 1.16 -5.29
N ASP A 252 21.72 1.51 -5.94
CA ASP A 252 21.16 0.83 -7.13
C ASP A 252 20.87 -0.66 -6.94
N LEU A 253 20.03 -1.00 -5.96
CA LEU A 253 19.32 -2.29 -5.94
C LEU A 253 18.23 -2.36 -7.01
N THR A 254 18.08 -1.31 -7.81
CA THR A 254 17.09 -1.19 -8.87
C THR A 254 17.69 -1.65 -10.19
N PRO A 255 17.32 -2.84 -10.70
CA PRO A 255 17.85 -3.36 -11.97
C PRO A 255 17.24 -2.70 -13.22
N TRP A 256 16.35 -1.75 -13.04
CA TRP A 256 15.49 -1.16 -14.07
C TRP A 256 15.76 0.34 -14.30
N GLY A 257 17.00 0.78 -14.15
CA GLY A 257 17.39 2.18 -14.38
C GLY A 257 17.07 3.14 -13.23
N GLY A 258 16.66 2.59 -12.08
CA GLY A 258 16.50 3.35 -10.85
C GLY A 258 15.42 4.41 -10.91
N ALA A 259 15.75 5.60 -10.40
CA ALA A 259 14.81 6.70 -10.28
C ALA A 259 14.32 7.22 -11.64
N ASP A 260 15.14 7.17 -12.69
CA ASP A 260 14.77 7.66 -14.03
C ASP A 260 13.62 6.86 -14.63
N ASP A 261 13.70 5.53 -14.58
CA ASP A 261 12.65 4.68 -15.08
C ASP A 261 11.39 4.77 -14.24
N TYR A 262 11.54 4.82 -12.91
CA TYR A 262 10.38 5.03 -12.03
C TYR A 262 9.68 6.35 -12.35
N ILE A 263 10.41 7.45 -12.55
CA ILE A 263 9.82 8.74 -12.91
C ILE A 263 9.15 8.67 -14.28
N ARG A 264 9.77 8.05 -15.27
CA ARG A 264 9.16 7.86 -16.60
C ARG A 264 7.86 7.06 -16.54
N LEU A 265 7.80 6.09 -15.66
CA LEU A 265 6.61 5.27 -15.46
C LEU A 265 5.45 6.02 -14.84
N ILE A 266 5.71 6.82 -13.81
CA ILE A 266 4.67 7.50 -13.05
C ILE A 266 4.35 8.91 -13.58
N SER A 267 5.30 9.59 -14.25
CA SER A 267 5.12 10.96 -14.74
C SER A 267 4.00 11.12 -15.78
N PRO A 268 3.87 10.24 -16.80
CA PRO A 268 2.76 10.34 -17.75
C PRO A 268 1.41 10.17 -17.09
N LEU A 269 1.32 9.32 -16.08
CA LEU A 269 0.11 9.12 -15.30
C LEU A 269 -0.21 10.37 -14.49
N ARG A 270 0.77 10.96 -13.82
CA ARG A 270 0.57 12.16 -13.04
C ARG A 270 0.22 13.37 -13.87
N SER A 271 0.77 13.52 -15.06
CA SER A 271 0.38 14.61 -15.97
C SER A 271 -1.06 14.46 -16.45
N GLN A 272 -1.54 13.22 -16.58
CA GLN A 272 -2.94 12.90 -16.89
C GLN A 272 -3.84 12.96 -15.63
N MET A 273 -3.25 12.78 -14.44
CA MET A 273 -3.89 12.72 -13.14
C MET A 273 -3.79 14.04 -12.34
N LYS A 274 -3.47 15.17 -13.00
CA LYS A 274 -3.39 16.50 -12.33
C LYS A 274 -4.61 16.86 -11.48
N THR A 275 -5.69 16.14 -11.69
CA THR A 275 -6.97 16.28 -11.01
C THR A 275 -7.44 14.96 -10.41
N SER A 276 -6.61 13.94 -10.37
CA SER A 276 -6.99 12.64 -9.83
C SER A 276 -6.90 12.61 -8.32
N LEU A 277 -7.64 11.68 -7.75
CA LEU A 277 -7.64 11.36 -6.35
C LEU A 277 -6.26 11.04 -5.79
N CYS A 278 -5.36 10.50 -6.62
CA CYS A 278 -3.99 10.22 -6.25
C CYS A 278 -3.24 11.46 -5.82
N ASP A 279 -3.38 12.53 -6.58
CA ASP A 279 -2.83 13.83 -6.19
C ASP A 279 -3.51 14.33 -4.92
N ASN A 280 -4.77 14.05 -4.77
CA ASN A 280 -5.56 14.46 -3.63
C ASN A 280 -5.25 13.66 -2.37
N GLN A 281 -5.00 12.38 -2.47
CA GLN A 281 -4.67 11.55 -1.31
C GLN A 281 -3.23 11.66 -0.89
N HIS A 282 -2.33 11.79 -1.82
CA HIS A 282 -0.89 11.83 -1.54
C HIS A 282 -0.40 13.22 -1.21
N ASN A 283 -0.92 14.21 -1.92
CA ASN A 283 -0.73 15.62 -1.64
C ASN A 283 -2.00 16.25 -1.10
N GLY A 284 -3.01 15.45 -0.95
CA GLY A 284 -4.31 15.81 -0.36
C GLY A 284 -4.12 16.60 0.88
N ALA A 285 -2.98 16.43 1.38
CA ALA A 285 -2.59 17.29 2.43
C ALA A 285 -2.54 18.76 2.04
N VAL A 286 -2.06 19.17 0.89
CA VAL A 286 -1.83 20.60 0.64
C VAL A 286 -2.85 21.21 -0.32
N GLY A 287 -3.00 20.68 -1.51
CA GLY A 287 -3.89 21.32 -2.52
C GLY A 287 -5.37 21.17 -2.20
N ILE A 288 -5.83 19.98 -1.82
CA ILE A 288 -7.25 19.73 -1.52
C ILE A 288 -7.65 20.24 -0.16
N LEU A 289 -6.78 20.14 0.84
CA LEU A 289 -7.10 20.70 2.15
C LEU A 289 -7.31 22.22 2.10
N GLU A 290 -6.75 22.91 1.12
CA GLU A 290 -7.01 24.31 0.88
C GLU A 290 -8.29 24.56 0.06
N GLU A 291 -8.56 23.71 -0.92
CA GLU A 291 -9.74 23.84 -1.78
C GLU A 291 -11.02 23.26 -1.15
N TYR A 292 -10.89 22.21 -0.34
CA TYR A 292 -12.03 21.56 0.29
C TYR A 292 -12.90 22.54 1.12
N PRO A 293 -12.35 23.36 2.02
CA PRO A 293 -13.17 24.35 2.74
C PRO A 293 -13.80 25.40 1.83
N LYS A 294 -13.09 25.86 0.81
CA LYS A 294 -13.59 26.87 -0.11
C LYS A 294 -14.78 26.38 -0.92
N ARG A 295 -14.79 25.11 -1.31
CA ARG A 295 -15.82 24.52 -2.16
C ARG A 295 -16.97 23.89 -1.40
N THR A 296 -16.70 23.33 -0.24
CA THR A 296 -17.73 22.63 0.56
C THR A 296 -18.31 23.46 1.69
N GLY A 297 -17.61 24.51 2.12
CA GLY A 297 -17.94 25.26 3.34
C GLY A 297 -17.64 24.50 4.64
N LEU A 298 -17.08 23.28 4.54
CA LEU A 298 -16.73 22.45 5.69
C LEU A 298 -15.26 22.63 6.09
N PRO A 299 -14.92 22.47 7.37
CA PRO A 299 -13.53 22.51 7.79
C PRO A 299 -12.72 21.39 7.13
N ARG A 300 -11.45 21.66 6.84
CA ARG A 300 -10.58 20.71 6.13
C ARG A 300 -10.40 19.38 6.87
N GLU A 301 -10.55 19.41 8.18
CA GLU A 301 -10.47 18.23 9.05
C GLU A 301 -11.56 17.23 8.74
N GLU A 302 -12.73 17.68 8.31
CA GLU A 302 -13.84 16.82 7.90
C GLU A 302 -13.53 15.96 6.67
N TYR A 303 -12.59 16.36 5.85
CA TYR A 303 -12.15 15.51 4.73
C TYR A 303 -11.57 14.16 5.19
N PHE A 304 -11.01 14.11 6.40
CA PHE A 304 -10.45 12.92 7.01
C PHE A 304 -11.32 12.27 8.08
N ASP A 305 -12.49 12.83 8.37
CA ASP A 305 -13.38 12.32 9.42
C ASP A 305 -13.77 10.84 9.23
N HIS A 306 -13.86 10.41 7.97
CA HIS A 306 -14.15 9.03 7.64
C HIS A 306 -13.05 8.04 8.06
N LEU A 307 -11.85 8.49 8.36
CA LEU A 307 -10.80 7.68 8.96
C LEU A 307 -10.88 7.64 10.49
N GLN A 308 -11.82 8.34 11.10
CA GLN A 308 -12.04 8.26 12.53
C GLN A 308 -12.56 6.89 12.92
N GLU A 309 -12.06 6.39 14.01
CA GLU A 309 -12.46 5.11 14.56
C GLU A 309 -13.83 5.24 15.21
N PRO A 310 -14.84 4.51 14.72
CA PRO A 310 -16.15 4.53 15.36
C PRO A 310 -16.16 3.71 16.67
N ASP A 311 -15.21 2.77 16.81
CA ASP A 311 -15.04 1.89 17.98
C ASP A 311 -13.52 1.70 18.20
N PRO A 312 -12.98 2.02 19.38
CA PRO A 312 -11.56 1.83 19.69
C PRO A 312 -11.12 0.35 19.63
N ASN A 313 -12.06 -0.58 19.59
CA ASN A 313 -11.79 -2.02 19.58
C ASN A 313 -11.82 -2.65 18.19
N TRP A 314 -12.08 -1.89 17.15
CA TRP A 314 -12.27 -2.41 15.79
C TRP A 314 -11.08 -3.19 15.22
N LEU A 315 -9.87 -2.94 15.73
CA LEU A 315 -8.63 -3.64 15.34
C LEU A 315 -8.16 -4.72 16.33
N LYS A 316 -8.86 -4.93 17.45
CA LYS A 316 -8.39 -5.84 18.53
C LYS A 316 -8.08 -7.26 18.09
N GLY A 317 -8.76 -7.78 17.08
CA GLY A 317 -8.55 -9.14 16.57
C GLY A 317 -7.41 -9.28 15.56
N ILE A 318 -6.71 -8.20 15.23
CA ILE A 318 -5.77 -8.12 14.11
C ILE A 318 -4.33 -8.16 14.62
N ARG A 319 -3.42 -8.78 13.85
CA ARG A 319 -1.97 -8.63 14.00
C ARG A 319 -1.38 -7.85 12.84
N VAL A 320 -0.33 -7.11 13.12
CA VAL A 320 0.29 -6.21 12.13
C VAL A 320 1.78 -6.54 11.96
N LEU A 321 2.22 -6.66 10.72
CA LEU A 321 3.60 -6.86 10.36
C LEU A 321 3.98 -5.88 9.27
N PHE A 322 4.64 -4.80 9.63
CA PHE A 322 5.17 -3.85 8.66
C PHE A 322 6.63 -4.14 8.31
N THR A 323 6.96 -3.84 7.08
CA THR A 323 8.33 -3.80 6.60
C THR A 323 8.66 -2.36 6.18
N VAL A 324 9.89 -1.94 6.40
CA VAL A 324 10.36 -0.61 6.02
C VAL A 324 11.80 -0.68 5.53
N GLY A 325 12.11 0.05 4.48
CA GLY A 325 13.48 0.16 3.97
C GLY A 325 14.34 1.08 4.83
N GLU A 326 15.58 0.70 5.07
CA GLU A 326 16.55 1.51 5.85
C GLU A 326 16.81 2.88 5.21
N ASN A 327 16.71 2.96 3.87
CA ASN A 327 16.90 4.18 3.09
C ASN A 327 15.60 4.96 2.84
N ASP A 328 14.45 4.46 3.30
CA ASP A 328 13.18 5.17 3.20
C ASP A 328 13.14 6.36 4.16
N LYS A 329 13.65 7.50 3.72
CA LYS A 329 13.73 8.73 4.54
C LYS A 329 12.37 9.30 4.92
N GLY A 330 11.30 8.92 4.23
CA GLY A 330 9.94 9.31 4.60
C GLY A 330 9.40 8.55 5.82
N HIS A 331 9.94 7.37 6.10
CA HIS A 331 9.48 6.46 7.14
C HIS A 331 10.58 6.06 8.13
N TRP A 332 11.84 6.07 7.69
CA TRP A 332 12.99 5.65 8.49
C TRP A 332 14.15 6.64 8.36
N VAL A 333 14.13 7.72 9.13
CA VAL A 333 15.18 8.75 9.08
C VAL A 333 16.42 8.29 9.83
N LYS A 334 17.56 8.20 9.12
CA LYS A 334 18.83 7.83 9.71
C LYS A 334 19.29 8.89 10.72
N GLY A 335 19.70 8.47 11.90
CA GLY A 335 20.21 9.38 12.96
C GLY A 335 19.14 9.97 13.88
N GLU A 336 17.85 9.87 13.58
CA GLU A 336 16.83 10.25 14.53
C GLU A 336 16.64 9.19 15.63
N LYS A 337 16.12 9.63 16.78
CA LYS A 337 15.73 8.71 17.83
C LYS A 337 14.70 7.72 17.32
N LEU A 338 14.79 6.47 17.77
CA LEU A 338 13.95 5.38 17.27
C LEU A 338 12.46 5.67 17.40
N GLU A 339 12.06 6.21 18.53
CA GLU A 339 10.67 6.57 18.82
C GLU A 339 10.11 7.70 17.94
N HIS A 340 10.99 8.48 17.30
CA HIS A 340 10.59 9.55 16.38
C HIS A 340 10.54 9.10 14.92
N LYS A 341 10.97 7.88 14.63
CA LYS A 341 10.87 7.34 13.27
C LYS A 341 9.42 7.02 12.98
N ARG A 342 8.94 7.49 11.83
CA ARG A 342 7.53 7.38 11.48
C ARG A 342 6.99 5.97 11.56
N GLU A 343 7.74 5.00 11.02
CA GLU A 343 7.31 3.59 11.02
C GLU A 343 7.23 3.01 12.43
N MET A 344 8.15 3.39 13.32
CA MET A 344 8.10 2.98 14.73
C MET A 344 6.91 3.59 15.45
N PHE A 345 6.63 4.86 15.21
CA PHE A 345 5.47 5.54 15.78
C PHE A 345 4.15 4.89 15.31
N MET A 346 4.04 4.60 14.01
CA MET A 346 2.86 3.94 13.45
C MET A 346 2.73 2.50 13.97
N GLY A 347 3.84 1.78 14.04
CA GLY A 347 3.89 0.43 14.63
C GLY A 347 3.44 0.42 16.08
N ALA A 348 3.86 1.38 16.89
CA ALA A 348 3.43 1.51 18.28
C ALA A 348 1.91 1.79 18.40
N LYS A 349 1.36 2.64 17.52
CA LYS A 349 -0.10 2.85 17.45
C LYS A 349 -0.86 1.58 17.11
N TYR A 350 -0.39 0.82 16.14
CA TYR A 350 -0.99 -0.48 15.82
C TYR A 350 -0.83 -1.47 16.97
N ALA A 351 0.34 -1.53 17.61
CA ALA A 351 0.55 -2.41 18.75
C ALA A 351 -0.43 -2.12 19.90
N ALA A 352 -0.75 -0.85 20.14
CA ALA A 352 -1.74 -0.43 21.14
C ALA A 352 -3.19 -0.74 20.75
N ALA A 353 -3.51 -0.74 19.45
CA ALA A 353 -4.87 -0.91 18.94
C ALA A 353 -5.21 -2.35 18.55
N THR A 354 -4.22 -3.23 18.43
CA THR A 354 -4.35 -4.60 17.90
C THR A 354 -3.88 -5.65 18.89
N ARG A 355 -3.82 -6.92 18.48
CA ARG A 355 -3.20 -7.99 19.28
C ARG A 355 -1.68 -7.93 19.33
N GLY A 356 -1.06 -7.08 18.55
CA GLY A 356 0.37 -6.88 18.48
C GLY A 356 0.81 -6.45 17.08
N ALA A 357 1.92 -5.72 17.04
CA ALA A 357 2.54 -5.27 15.81
C ALA A 357 4.05 -5.45 15.87
N HIS A 358 4.64 -5.70 14.71
CA HIS A 358 6.10 -5.68 14.52
C HIS A 358 6.44 -4.83 13.30
N VAL A 359 7.60 -4.20 13.36
CA VAL A 359 8.22 -3.46 12.26
C VAL A 359 9.52 -4.15 11.90
N VAL A 360 9.66 -4.62 10.67
CA VAL A 360 10.88 -5.24 10.16
C VAL A 360 11.66 -4.24 9.33
N LEU A 361 12.85 -3.90 9.79
CA LEU A 361 13.77 -3.05 9.03
C LEU A 361 14.53 -3.90 8.03
N ILE A 362 14.37 -3.56 6.76
CA ILE A 362 15.06 -4.19 5.64
C ILE A 362 16.24 -3.32 5.23
N PRO A 363 17.46 -3.83 5.26
CA PRO A 363 18.63 -3.04 4.90
C PRO A 363 18.59 -2.63 3.43
N ARG A 364 19.09 -1.43 3.12
CA ARG A 364 19.31 -0.83 1.82
C ARG A 364 18.06 -0.37 1.07
N TYR A 365 16.90 -0.98 1.23
CA TYR A 365 15.69 -0.62 0.47
C TYR A 365 15.22 0.82 0.72
N GLY A 366 14.70 1.44 -0.35
CA GLY A 366 13.98 2.71 -0.31
C GLY A 366 12.48 2.53 -0.09
N HIS A 367 11.72 3.59 -0.34
CA HIS A 367 10.26 3.61 -0.16
C HIS A 367 9.50 2.68 -1.14
N VAL A 368 10.05 2.44 -2.32
CA VAL A 368 9.49 1.55 -3.34
C VAL A 368 10.22 0.20 -3.40
N GLY A 369 10.75 -0.25 -2.29
CA GLY A 369 11.53 -1.48 -2.18
C GLY A 369 10.83 -2.73 -2.74
N TYR A 370 9.52 -2.73 -2.83
CA TYR A 370 8.75 -3.79 -3.49
C TYR A 370 8.99 -3.88 -5.01
N CYS A 371 9.66 -2.92 -5.62
CA CYS A 371 10.13 -2.93 -7.01
C CYS A 371 11.62 -3.23 -7.14
N GLU A 372 12.38 -3.18 -6.05
CA GLU A 372 13.82 -3.33 -6.07
C GLU A 372 14.26 -4.80 -6.21
N LEU A 373 15.55 -5.03 -6.34
CA LEU A 373 16.12 -6.37 -6.45
C LEU A 373 15.79 -7.18 -5.19
N HIS A 374 15.42 -8.45 -5.35
CA HIS A 374 15.00 -9.34 -4.26
C HIS A 374 13.68 -8.95 -3.57
N ASN A 375 12.81 -8.19 -4.24
CA ASN A 375 11.50 -7.79 -3.71
C ASN A 375 10.64 -8.98 -3.26
N GLU A 376 10.78 -10.16 -3.89
CA GLU A 376 10.06 -11.38 -3.53
C GLU A 376 10.23 -11.78 -2.07
N LYS A 377 11.37 -11.46 -1.47
CA LYS A 377 11.68 -11.79 -0.07
C LYS A 377 10.78 -11.06 0.93
N ILE A 378 10.23 -9.91 0.56
CA ILE A 378 9.21 -9.20 1.35
C ILE A 378 7.99 -10.12 1.52
N ALA A 379 7.50 -10.68 0.43
CA ALA A 379 6.37 -11.62 0.47
C ALA A 379 6.74 -12.91 1.24
N TYR A 380 7.96 -13.41 1.10
CA TYR A 380 8.40 -14.59 1.83
C TYR A 380 8.42 -14.38 3.35
N LEU A 381 8.83 -13.21 3.84
CA LEU A 381 8.72 -12.90 5.27
C LEU A 381 7.27 -12.93 5.76
N TRP A 382 6.34 -12.36 5.00
CA TRP A 382 4.92 -12.39 5.38
C TRP A 382 4.36 -13.80 5.38
N LEU A 383 4.76 -14.63 4.41
CA LEU A 383 4.36 -16.03 4.34
C LEU A 383 4.99 -16.90 5.44
N TRP A 384 6.21 -16.57 5.89
CA TRP A 384 6.80 -17.20 7.07
C TRP A 384 6.07 -16.81 8.35
N ALA A 385 5.71 -15.53 8.51
CA ALA A 385 4.86 -15.08 9.60
C ALA A 385 3.50 -15.81 9.57
N TYR A 386 2.89 -15.91 8.40
CA TYR A 386 1.68 -16.69 8.19
C TYR A 386 1.83 -18.14 8.61
N LYS A 387 2.84 -18.83 8.10
CA LYS A 387 3.13 -20.26 8.39
C LYS A 387 3.43 -20.51 9.85
N SER A 388 3.90 -19.50 10.58
CA SER A 388 4.14 -19.56 12.03
C SER A 388 2.90 -19.25 12.89
N HIS A 389 1.73 -19.13 12.29
CA HIS A 389 0.49 -18.76 12.94
C HIS A 389 0.49 -17.36 13.56
N TYR A 390 1.34 -16.46 13.06
CA TYR A 390 1.44 -15.09 13.58
C TYR A 390 0.12 -14.33 13.50
N PHE A 391 -0.69 -14.54 12.47
CA PHE A 391 -1.97 -13.85 12.27
C PHE A 391 -3.18 -14.54 12.92
N GLU A 392 -2.99 -15.64 13.62
CA GLU A 392 -4.04 -16.41 14.32
C GLU A 392 -4.33 -15.93 15.74
#